data_3e7f09162b971768f937d16c306b3f51
#
_entry.id   3e7f09162b971768f937d16c306b3f51
#
_cell.length_a   1.000
_cell.length_b   1.000
_cell.length_c   1.000
_cell.angle_alpha   90.00
_cell.angle_beta   90.00
_cell.angle_gamma   90.00
#
_symmetry.space_group_name_H-M   'P 1'
#
loop_
_entity.id
_entity.type
_entity.pdbx_description
1 polymer ?
#
loop_
_entity_poly.entity_id
_entity_poly.type
_entity_poly.pdbx_seq_one_letter_code
_entity_poly.pdbx_strand_id
1 'polypeptide(L)'
;MKKFTKKYGFIGLFLALNLGILLANVALLTNNWIKLNPKVNLESLLKSIVEIKIQKNEEISFATGFVIDNKIITNKHIIENSDEIDIFYRLANEKDYKKTRIIKISQNYDILSLQLNTQVKNLEIEENFNYADEIFTIGNPHNLGLTISKGIISGTNKLANQNFVRTSITIEPGNSGGPVLNTKNKVIGIMTLAFINEKPVQGISFFLPSSQIKEFLNSN
;
A
#
# COMPACT_ATOMS: atom_id res chain seq x y z
N MET A 1 -7.59 27.27 66.53
CA MET A 1 -7.35 27.56 65.09
C MET A 1 -6.32 26.65 64.40
N LYS A 2 -5.25 26.15 65.03
CA LYS A 2 -4.21 25.33 64.38
C LYS A 2 -4.61 23.94 63.90
N LYS A 3 -5.71 23.33 64.39
CA LYS A 3 -6.16 22.01 63.96
C LYS A 3 -6.98 22.02 62.63
N PHE A 4 -7.64 23.11 62.32
CA PHE A 4 -8.45 23.25 61.11
C PHE A 4 -7.61 23.37 59.84
N THR A 5 -6.51 24.10 59.87
CA THR A 5 -5.62 24.32 58.71
C THR A 5 -4.88 23.07 58.24
N LYS A 6 -4.59 22.11 59.17
CA LYS A 6 -3.95 20.82 58.82
C LYS A 6 -4.87 19.89 58.05
N LYS A 7 -6.18 19.91 58.35
CA LYS A 7 -7.17 19.03 57.71
C LYS A 7 -7.43 19.42 56.24
N TYR A 8 -7.50 20.72 55.94
CA TYR A 8 -7.73 21.23 54.59
C TYR A 8 -6.48 21.12 53.70
N GLY A 9 -5.27 21.25 54.30
CA GLY A 9 -4.03 20.99 53.57
C GLY A 9 -3.90 19.56 53.07
N PHE A 10 -4.35 18.58 53.85
CA PHE A 10 -4.30 17.18 53.45
C PHE A 10 -5.34 16.87 52.36
N ILE A 11 -6.53 17.45 52.42
CA ILE A 11 -7.57 17.28 51.37
C ILE A 11 -7.09 17.97 50.07
N GLY A 12 -6.50 19.13 50.14
CA GLY A 12 -5.94 19.83 48.96
C GLY A 12 -4.83 19.03 48.30
N LEU A 13 -3.91 18.45 49.06
CA LEU A 13 -2.82 17.60 48.54
C LEU A 13 -3.37 16.30 47.91
N PHE A 14 -4.38 15.68 48.52
CA PHE A 14 -5.03 14.47 47.98
C PHE A 14 -5.76 14.75 46.66
N LEU A 15 -6.49 15.87 46.55
CA LEU A 15 -7.13 16.30 45.31
C LEU A 15 -6.12 16.61 44.20
N ALA A 16 -5.02 17.32 44.51
CA ALA A 16 -3.97 17.59 43.56
C ALA A 16 -3.28 16.34 43.03
N LEU A 17 -3.03 15.35 43.93
CA LEU A 17 -2.44 14.07 43.54
C LEU A 17 -3.35 13.26 42.61
N ASN A 18 -4.66 13.20 42.91
CA ASN A 18 -5.64 12.52 42.07
C ASN A 18 -5.80 13.20 40.72
N LEU A 19 -5.80 14.53 40.65
CA LEU A 19 -5.84 15.27 39.40
C LEU A 19 -4.58 15.00 38.54
N GLY A 20 -3.41 14.95 39.17
CA GLY A 20 -2.15 14.60 38.49
C GLY A 20 -2.16 13.19 37.89
N ILE A 21 -2.67 12.20 38.64
CA ILE A 21 -2.84 10.80 38.17
C ILE A 21 -3.84 10.75 37.00
N LEU A 22 -4.96 11.49 37.10
CA LEU A 22 -5.96 11.55 36.03
C LEU A 22 -5.37 12.14 34.74
N LEU A 23 -4.64 13.24 34.83
CA LEU A 23 -3.98 13.87 33.68
C LEU A 23 -2.92 12.98 33.07
N ALA A 24 -2.13 12.27 33.88
CA ALA A 24 -1.15 11.30 33.39
C ALA A 24 -1.81 10.13 32.64
N ASN A 25 -2.93 9.60 33.17
CA ASN A 25 -3.69 8.54 32.52
C ASN A 25 -4.32 9.02 31.21
N VAL A 26 -4.85 10.25 31.14
CA VAL A 26 -5.39 10.83 29.91
C VAL A 26 -4.26 11.00 28.88
N ALA A 27 -3.08 11.46 29.29
CA ALA A 27 -1.92 11.59 28.38
C ALA A 27 -1.45 10.23 27.87
N LEU A 28 -1.42 9.20 28.71
CA LEU A 28 -1.09 7.82 28.29
C LEU A 28 -2.14 7.26 27.33
N LEU A 29 -3.43 7.48 27.59
CA LEU A 29 -4.51 7.04 26.72
C LEU A 29 -4.45 7.75 25.35
N THR A 30 -4.22 9.06 25.33
CA THR A 30 -4.10 9.82 24.07
C THR A 30 -2.86 9.41 23.28
N ASN A 31 -1.71 9.19 23.93
CA ASN A 31 -0.50 8.72 23.27
C ASN A 31 -0.67 7.29 22.71
N ASN A 32 -1.34 6.40 23.44
CA ASN A 32 -1.64 5.07 22.96
C ASN A 32 -2.66 5.10 21.82
N TRP A 33 -3.67 5.98 21.89
CA TRP A 33 -4.65 6.15 20.82
C TRP A 33 -4.02 6.66 19.53
N ILE A 34 -3.07 7.61 19.61
CA ILE A 34 -2.30 8.12 18.47
C ILE A 34 -1.41 7.01 17.89
N LYS A 35 -0.84 6.12 18.72
CA LYS A 35 -0.07 4.97 18.25
C LYS A 35 -0.94 3.88 17.60
N LEU A 36 -2.17 3.69 18.10
CA LEU A 36 -3.13 2.70 17.57
C LEU A 36 -3.79 3.16 16.26
N ASN A 37 -3.79 4.46 15.99
CA ASN A 37 -4.36 5.05 14.77
C ASN A 37 -3.32 5.94 14.07
N PRO A 38 -2.24 5.38 13.53
CA PRO A 38 -1.27 6.16 12.77
C PRO A 38 -2.00 6.76 11.56
N LYS A 39 -2.00 8.07 11.45
CA LYS A 39 -2.49 8.73 10.24
C LYS A 39 -1.58 8.34 9.09
N VAL A 40 -2.15 7.68 8.08
CA VAL A 40 -1.47 7.42 6.82
C VAL A 40 -1.00 8.77 6.28
N ASN A 41 0.31 8.96 6.13
CA ASN A 41 0.84 10.17 5.50
C ASN A 41 0.68 10.05 3.99
N LEU A 42 -0.56 10.27 3.54
CA LEU A 42 -0.98 10.12 2.16
C LEU A 42 -0.14 10.95 1.20
N GLU A 43 0.13 12.21 1.53
CA GLU A 43 0.91 13.10 0.67
C GLU A 43 2.32 12.55 0.40
N SER A 44 2.95 11.97 1.41
CA SER A 44 4.26 11.32 1.25
C SER A 44 4.18 10.06 0.40
N LEU A 45 3.10 9.26 0.55
CA LEU A 45 2.89 8.04 -0.23
C LEU A 45 2.62 8.33 -1.70
N LEU A 46 1.77 9.31 -2.00
CA LEU A 46 1.40 9.67 -3.37
C LEU A 46 2.62 10.05 -4.22
N LYS A 47 3.68 10.59 -3.62
CA LYS A 47 4.94 10.88 -4.34
C LYS A 47 5.65 9.64 -4.88
N SER A 48 5.31 8.46 -4.38
CA SER A 48 5.88 7.18 -4.78
C SER A 48 4.91 6.31 -5.59
N ILE A 49 3.71 6.83 -5.88
CA ILE A 49 2.69 6.15 -6.69
C ILE A 49 2.73 6.67 -8.12
N VAL A 50 2.56 5.74 -9.04
CA VAL A 50 2.69 5.99 -10.46
C VAL A 50 1.42 5.52 -11.16
N GLU A 51 0.85 6.39 -11.97
CA GLU A 51 -0.19 6.02 -12.92
C GLU A 51 0.47 5.59 -14.23
N ILE A 52 0.09 4.42 -14.74
CA ILE A 52 0.66 3.83 -15.95
C ILE A 52 -0.40 3.86 -17.05
N LYS A 53 -0.02 4.34 -18.22
CA LYS A 53 -0.80 4.29 -19.45
C LYS A 53 -0.10 3.37 -20.43
N ILE A 54 -0.83 2.38 -20.93
CA ILE A 54 -0.37 1.45 -21.96
C ILE A 54 -1.14 1.76 -23.23
N GLN A 55 -0.42 1.97 -24.32
CA GLN A 55 -1.00 2.20 -25.62
C GLN A 55 -0.59 1.08 -26.57
N LYS A 56 -1.58 0.38 -27.09
CA LYS A 56 -1.47 -0.68 -28.07
C LYS A 56 -2.30 -0.32 -29.30
N ASN A 57 -1.66 0.06 -30.38
CA ASN A 57 -2.36 0.62 -31.54
C ASN A 57 -3.27 1.78 -31.12
N GLU A 58 -4.59 1.65 -31.34
CA GLU A 58 -5.60 2.63 -30.93
C GLU A 58 -6.17 2.38 -29.53
N GLU A 59 -5.87 1.23 -28.93
CA GLU A 59 -6.38 0.88 -27.59
C GLU A 59 -5.50 1.51 -26.49
N ILE A 60 -6.15 2.07 -25.48
CA ILE A 60 -5.50 2.62 -24.30
C ILE A 60 -6.03 1.91 -23.07
N SER A 61 -5.10 1.42 -22.25
CA SER A 61 -5.41 0.87 -20.94
C SER A 61 -4.60 1.55 -19.84
N PHE A 62 -5.07 1.41 -18.61
CA PHE A 62 -4.45 2.05 -17.44
C PHE A 62 -4.17 1.03 -16.35
N ALA A 63 -3.11 1.28 -15.62
CA ALA A 63 -2.68 0.51 -14.48
C ALA A 63 -2.03 1.43 -13.44
N THR A 64 -1.68 0.86 -12.31
CA THR A 64 -0.95 1.55 -11.25
C THR A 64 0.42 0.91 -11.07
N GLY A 65 1.36 1.68 -10.59
CA GLY A 65 2.67 1.21 -10.14
C GLY A 65 3.13 1.98 -8.92
N PHE A 66 4.24 1.58 -8.37
CA PHE A 66 4.87 2.26 -7.23
C PHE A 66 6.38 2.11 -7.28
N VAL A 67 7.08 2.97 -6.54
CA VAL A 67 8.54 3.07 -6.67
C VAL A 67 9.24 2.33 -5.54
N ILE A 68 10.10 1.37 -5.92
CA ILE A 68 11.09 0.68 -5.08
C ILE A 68 12.42 0.65 -5.84
N ASP A 69 13.52 0.88 -5.16
CA ASP A 69 14.88 0.85 -5.71
C ASP A 69 15.05 1.69 -7.00
N ASN A 70 14.42 2.87 -7.02
CA ASN A 70 14.40 3.78 -8.17
C ASN A 70 13.87 3.15 -9.47
N LYS A 71 12.99 2.16 -9.34
CA LYS A 71 12.27 1.51 -10.44
C LYS A 71 10.78 1.57 -10.16
N ILE A 72 9.99 1.62 -11.21
CA ILE A 72 8.54 1.45 -11.11
C ILE A 72 8.26 -0.04 -11.08
N ILE A 73 7.56 -0.52 -10.06
CA ILE A 73 7.08 -1.89 -9.93
C ILE A 73 5.60 -1.92 -10.26
N THR A 74 5.18 -2.87 -11.08
CA THR A 74 3.78 -3.08 -11.49
C THR A 74 3.56 -4.55 -11.89
N ASN A 75 2.35 -4.91 -12.29
CA ASN A 75 2.05 -6.27 -12.77
C ASN A 75 2.57 -6.51 -14.19
N LYS A 76 2.91 -7.77 -14.48
CA LYS A 76 3.33 -8.21 -15.81
C LYS A 76 2.15 -8.28 -16.80
N HIS A 77 0.97 -8.70 -16.36
CA HIS A 77 -0.18 -8.87 -17.22
C HIS A 77 -0.64 -7.59 -17.95
N ILE A 78 -0.22 -6.41 -17.48
CA ILE A 78 -0.53 -5.14 -18.15
C ILE A 78 0.07 -5.03 -19.55
N ILE A 79 1.10 -5.83 -19.84
CA ILE A 79 1.77 -5.88 -21.15
C ILE A 79 1.48 -7.17 -21.92
N GLU A 80 0.65 -8.07 -21.37
CA GLU A 80 0.36 -9.33 -22.05
C GLU A 80 -0.44 -9.12 -23.34
N ASN A 81 -0.19 -10.04 -24.30
CA ASN A 81 -0.83 -10.08 -25.64
C ASN A 81 -0.46 -8.91 -26.56
N SER A 82 0.77 -8.39 -26.49
CA SER A 82 1.18 -7.30 -27.37
C SER A 82 2.64 -7.40 -27.79
N ASP A 83 2.89 -7.43 -29.10
CA ASP A 83 4.22 -7.36 -29.68
C ASP A 83 4.73 -5.91 -29.79
N GLU A 84 3.81 -4.95 -29.96
CA GLU A 84 4.11 -3.53 -30.01
C GLU A 84 3.26 -2.76 -29.01
N ILE A 85 3.90 -2.26 -27.95
CA ILE A 85 3.27 -1.44 -26.93
C ILE A 85 4.13 -0.23 -26.59
N ASP A 86 3.49 0.89 -26.41
CA ASP A 86 4.08 2.06 -25.79
C ASP A 86 3.61 2.18 -24.35
N ILE A 87 4.57 2.30 -23.42
CA ILE A 87 4.26 2.44 -21.99
C ILE A 87 4.65 3.85 -21.54
N PHE A 88 3.73 4.49 -20.85
CA PHE A 88 3.93 5.81 -20.30
C PHE A 88 3.61 5.79 -18.81
N TYR A 89 4.23 6.67 -18.04
CA TYR A 89 3.93 6.86 -16.63
C TYR A 89 3.83 8.35 -16.30
N ARG A 90 3.09 8.65 -15.24
CA ARG A 90 3.17 9.94 -14.54
C ARG A 90 3.13 9.70 -13.02
N LEU A 91 3.79 10.56 -12.27
CA LEU A 91 3.65 10.59 -10.82
C LEU A 91 2.31 11.23 -10.45
N ALA A 92 1.81 10.93 -9.25
CA ALA A 92 0.52 11.40 -8.76
C ALA A 92 0.28 12.93 -8.84
N ASN A 93 1.35 13.71 -8.81
CA ASN A 93 1.31 15.17 -8.85
C ASN A 93 1.66 15.77 -10.23
N GLU A 94 1.91 14.92 -11.23
CA GLU A 94 2.25 15.36 -12.59
C GLU A 94 1.01 15.34 -13.49
N LYS A 95 0.99 16.24 -14.49
CA LYS A 95 -0.08 16.29 -15.49
C LYS A 95 0.24 15.43 -16.70
N ASP A 96 1.51 15.43 -17.11
CA ASP A 96 1.94 14.85 -18.36
C ASP A 96 2.52 13.46 -18.17
N TYR A 97 2.18 12.57 -19.09
CA TYR A 97 2.75 11.23 -19.15
C TYR A 97 4.12 11.26 -19.84
N LYS A 98 5.07 10.54 -19.28
CA LYS A 98 6.42 10.35 -19.79
C LYS A 98 6.57 8.93 -20.33
N LYS A 99 7.16 8.76 -21.50
CA LYS A 99 7.46 7.43 -22.05
C LYS A 99 8.49 6.72 -21.17
N THR A 100 8.32 5.42 -20.99
CA THR A 100 9.21 4.56 -20.23
C THR A 100 9.50 3.27 -20.98
N ARG A 101 10.39 2.45 -20.42
CA ARG A 101 10.74 1.13 -20.97
C ARG A 101 10.76 0.09 -19.87
N ILE A 102 10.58 -1.15 -20.28
CA ILE A 102 10.71 -2.31 -19.42
C ILE A 102 12.20 -2.50 -19.07
N ILE A 103 12.49 -2.68 -17.77
CA ILE A 103 13.83 -3.04 -17.29
C ILE A 103 13.92 -4.56 -17.10
N LYS A 104 12.89 -5.15 -16.46
CA LYS A 104 12.91 -6.56 -16.10
C LYS A 104 11.47 -7.10 -16.03
N ILE A 105 11.30 -8.33 -16.51
CA ILE A 105 10.04 -9.09 -16.43
C ILE A 105 10.30 -10.34 -15.60
N SER A 106 9.44 -10.61 -14.62
CA SER A 106 9.52 -11.83 -13.85
C SER A 106 9.08 -13.04 -14.69
N GLN A 107 9.84 -14.12 -14.59
CA GLN A 107 9.44 -15.40 -15.17
C GLN A 107 8.43 -16.15 -14.29
N ASN A 108 8.52 -15.95 -12.98
CA ASN A 108 7.77 -16.73 -11.99
C ASN A 108 6.53 -16.01 -11.47
N TYR A 109 6.49 -14.69 -11.52
CA TYR A 109 5.46 -13.87 -10.87
C TYR A 109 4.83 -12.89 -11.85
N ASP A 110 3.63 -12.45 -11.54
CA ASP A 110 2.96 -11.36 -12.26
C ASP A 110 3.54 -10.00 -11.85
N ILE A 111 4.84 -9.82 -12.08
CA ILE A 111 5.61 -8.63 -11.71
C ILE A 111 6.53 -8.21 -12.87
N LEU A 112 6.56 -6.92 -13.15
CA LEU A 112 7.58 -6.31 -14.00
C LEU A 112 8.10 -5.00 -13.39
N SER A 113 9.27 -4.56 -13.84
CA SER A 113 9.81 -3.25 -13.50
C SER A 113 10.02 -2.38 -14.73
N LEU A 114 9.70 -1.09 -14.58
CA LEU A 114 9.86 -0.06 -15.59
C LEU A 114 10.92 0.96 -15.16
N GLN A 115 11.51 1.62 -16.13
CA GLN A 115 12.45 2.70 -15.88
C GLN A 115 11.76 3.91 -15.28
N LEU A 116 12.31 4.44 -14.20
CA LEU A 116 11.93 5.72 -13.63
C LEU A 116 12.96 6.77 -14.05
N ASN A 117 12.50 7.86 -14.70
CA ASN A 117 13.37 8.90 -15.22
C ASN A 117 13.53 10.10 -14.29
N THR A 118 13.12 9.97 -13.02
CA THR A 118 13.24 11.02 -12.01
C THR A 118 13.46 10.39 -10.63
N GLN A 119 14.06 11.13 -9.71
CA GLN A 119 14.24 10.65 -8.35
C GLN A 119 13.02 10.99 -7.51
N VAL A 120 12.48 9.97 -6.86
CA VAL A 120 11.38 10.11 -5.89
C VAL A 120 11.67 9.25 -4.67
N LYS A 121 10.91 9.45 -3.61
CA LYS A 121 11.03 8.60 -2.43
C LYS A 121 10.64 7.16 -2.77
N ASN A 122 11.49 6.22 -2.42
CA ASN A 122 11.18 4.80 -2.50
C ASN A 122 10.25 4.37 -1.37
N LEU A 123 9.33 3.45 -1.66
CA LEU A 123 8.60 2.74 -0.62
C LEU A 123 9.47 1.63 -0.03
N GLU A 124 9.24 1.33 1.25
CA GLU A 124 9.93 0.25 1.95
C GLU A 124 9.08 -1.01 1.95
N ILE A 125 9.73 -2.17 1.84
CA ILE A 125 9.08 -3.49 1.91
C ILE A 125 9.00 -3.97 3.36
N GLU A 126 7.85 -4.58 3.73
CA GLU A 126 7.65 -5.39 4.93
C GLU A 126 7.09 -6.75 4.50
N GLU A 127 7.71 -7.84 4.94
CA GLU A 127 7.28 -9.18 4.53
C GLU A 127 6.29 -9.83 5.51
N ASN A 128 6.26 -9.33 6.75
CA ASN A 128 5.41 -9.90 7.78
C ASN A 128 4.03 -9.27 7.80
N PHE A 129 3.02 -10.11 7.84
CA PHE A 129 1.62 -9.72 8.01
C PHE A 129 0.84 -10.85 8.69
N ASN A 130 -0.32 -10.53 9.26
CA ASN A 130 -1.22 -11.48 9.90
C ASN A 130 -2.61 -11.38 9.28
N TYR A 131 -3.43 -12.41 9.48
CA TYR A 131 -4.85 -12.34 9.16
C TYR A 131 -5.54 -11.25 9.99
N ALA A 132 -6.50 -10.58 9.37
CA ALA A 132 -7.22 -9.44 9.89
C ALA A 132 -6.37 -8.15 10.06
N ASP A 133 -5.08 -8.13 9.70
CA ASP A 133 -4.33 -6.88 9.64
C ASP A 133 -5.01 -5.88 8.69
N GLU A 134 -5.11 -4.63 9.14
CA GLU A 134 -5.58 -3.52 8.30
C GLU A 134 -4.57 -3.20 7.21
N ILE A 135 -5.07 -3.06 5.99
CA ILE A 135 -4.28 -2.75 4.80
C ILE A 135 -4.93 -1.65 3.96
N PHE A 136 -4.12 -1.02 3.14
CA PHE A 136 -4.55 0.00 2.18
C PHE A 136 -3.97 -0.34 0.81
N THR A 137 -4.67 0.06 -0.24
CA THR A 137 -4.11 0.14 -1.58
C THR A 137 -4.35 1.52 -2.16
N ILE A 138 -3.46 1.93 -3.05
CA ILE A 138 -3.59 3.17 -3.82
C ILE A 138 -3.55 2.78 -5.29
N GLY A 139 -4.56 3.17 -6.04
CA GLY A 139 -4.66 2.87 -7.46
C GLY A 139 -5.52 3.89 -8.19
N ASN A 140 -5.60 3.77 -9.51
CA ASN A 140 -6.41 4.63 -10.37
C ASN A 140 -7.53 3.83 -11.05
N PRO A 141 -8.60 3.46 -10.31
CA PRO A 141 -9.68 2.66 -10.86
C PRO A 141 -10.37 3.40 -12.00
N HIS A 142 -10.53 2.72 -13.13
CA HIS A 142 -11.19 3.25 -14.33
C HIS A 142 -10.64 4.59 -14.83
N ASN A 143 -9.39 4.94 -14.51
CA ASN A 143 -8.77 6.23 -14.82
C ASN A 143 -9.55 7.46 -14.28
N LEU A 144 -10.21 7.28 -13.13
CA LEU A 144 -10.97 8.34 -12.46
C LEU A 144 -10.14 9.16 -11.45
N GLY A 145 -8.83 8.89 -11.39
CA GLY A 145 -7.90 9.49 -10.45
C GLY A 145 -7.51 8.55 -9.31
N LEU A 146 -6.40 8.88 -8.66
CA LEU A 146 -5.88 8.05 -7.58
C LEU A 146 -6.86 7.97 -6.41
N THR A 147 -7.15 6.75 -6.01
CA THR A 147 -8.09 6.41 -4.95
C THR A 147 -7.39 5.54 -3.91
N ILE A 148 -7.73 5.74 -2.65
CA ILE A 148 -7.29 4.88 -1.55
C ILE A 148 -8.45 3.98 -1.17
N SER A 149 -8.19 2.67 -1.16
CA SER A 149 -9.11 1.69 -0.62
C SER A 149 -8.52 1.06 0.64
N LYS A 150 -9.37 0.83 1.64
CA LYS A 150 -8.99 0.21 2.92
C LYS A 150 -9.70 -1.13 3.06
N GLY A 151 -9.01 -2.11 3.63
CA GLY A 151 -9.56 -3.41 3.96
C GLY A 151 -8.69 -4.17 4.92
N ILE A 152 -8.84 -5.50 4.91
CA ILE A 152 -8.09 -6.42 5.76
C ILE A 152 -7.51 -7.56 4.94
N ILE A 153 -6.53 -8.25 5.51
CA ILE A 153 -6.05 -9.55 5.03
C ILE A 153 -7.06 -10.61 5.42
N SER A 154 -7.67 -11.27 4.42
CA SER A 154 -8.75 -12.25 4.62
C SER A 154 -8.25 -13.69 4.59
N GLY A 155 -7.04 -13.95 4.13
CA GLY A 155 -6.47 -15.30 4.05
C GLY A 155 -5.35 -15.43 3.03
N THR A 156 -4.84 -16.64 2.87
CA THR A 156 -3.81 -16.98 1.87
C THR A 156 -4.29 -18.16 1.01
N ASN A 157 -3.84 -18.19 -0.23
CA ASN A 157 -4.10 -19.27 -1.17
C ASN A 157 -2.83 -19.60 -1.96
N LYS A 158 -2.68 -20.87 -2.31
CA LYS A 158 -1.71 -21.29 -3.30
C LYS A 158 -2.45 -21.66 -4.58
N LEU A 159 -2.26 -20.90 -5.65
CA LEU A 159 -2.87 -21.11 -6.96
C LEU A 159 -1.76 -21.27 -8.00
N ALA A 160 -1.83 -22.29 -8.83
CA ALA A 160 -0.83 -22.58 -9.87
C ALA A 160 0.63 -22.48 -9.37
N ASN A 161 0.92 -23.02 -8.18
CA ASN A 161 2.20 -22.96 -7.47
C ASN A 161 2.66 -21.56 -7.01
N GLN A 162 1.83 -20.52 -7.14
CA GLN A 162 2.07 -19.19 -6.60
C GLN A 162 1.30 -18.96 -5.30
N ASN A 163 1.92 -18.23 -4.39
CA ASN A 163 1.26 -17.78 -3.17
C ASN A 163 0.54 -16.45 -3.43
N PHE A 164 -0.74 -16.42 -3.09
CA PHE A 164 -1.58 -15.22 -3.13
C PHE A 164 -2.14 -14.94 -1.75
N VAL A 165 -2.34 -13.68 -1.45
CA VAL A 165 -3.01 -13.23 -0.24
C VAL A 165 -4.36 -12.64 -0.62
N ARG A 166 -5.44 -13.13 0.04
CA ARG A 166 -6.79 -12.60 -0.14
C ARG A 166 -6.97 -11.33 0.68
N THR A 167 -7.71 -10.42 0.13
CA THR A 167 -8.10 -9.18 0.79
C THR A 167 -9.59 -8.89 0.64
N SER A 168 -10.13 -8.11 1.56
CA SER A 168 -11.47 -7.53 1.46
C SER A 168 -11.54 -6.27 0.58
N ILE A 169 -10.40 -5.77 0.10
CA ILE A 169 -10.37 -4.64 -0.84
C ILE A 169 -10.81 -5.15 -2.20
N THR A 170 -11.81 -4.52 -2.80
CA THR A 170 -12.23 -4.83 -4.17
C THR A 170 -11.17 -4.37 -5.17
N ILE A 171 -10.80 -5.27 -6.10
CA ILE A 171 -9.93 -4.92 -7.22
C ILE A 171 -10.79 -4.49 -8.41
N GLU A 172 -10.42 -3.37 -9.01
CA GLU A 172 -11.05 -2.81 -10.21
C GLU A 172 -9.99 -2.58 -11.29
N PRO A 173 -10.37 -2.58 -12.58
CA PRO A 173 -9.46 -2.20 -13.66
C PRO A 173 -8.78 -0.86 -13.38
N GLY A 174 -7.44 -0.82 -13.45
CA GLY A 174 -6.64 0.34 -13.07
C GLY A 174 -5.99 0.26 -11.68
N ASN A 175 -6.48 -0.61 -10.78
CA ASN A 175 -5.84 -0.89 -9.48
C ASN A 175 -4.69 -1.89 -9.58
N SER A 176 -4.67 -2.71 -10.63
CA SER A 176 -3.60 -3.69 -10.88
C SER A 176 -2.23 -3.02 -10.87
N GLY A 177 -1.29 -3.63 -10.16
CA GLY A 177 0.06 -3.11 -9.98
C GLY A 177 0.20 -2.06 -8.88
N GLY A 178 -0.89 -1.64 -8.24
CA GLY A 178 -0.85 -0.75 -7.08
C GLY A 178 -0.27 -1.43 -5.83
N PRO A 179 0.38 -0.68 -4.93
CA PRO A 179 0.94 -1.25 -3.70
C PRO A 179 -0.16 -1.63 -2.72
N VAL A 180 0.04 -2.73 -2.02
CA VAL A 180 -0.68 -3.03 -0.78
C VAL A 180 0.20 -2.62 0.39
N LEU A 181 -0.31 -1.75 1.23
CA LEU A 181 0.41 -1.10 2.32
C LEU A 181 -0.18 -1.51 3.68
N ASN A 182 0.68 -1.70 4.65
CA ASN A 182 0.28 -1.84 6.03
C ASN A 182 0.07 -0.47 6.71
N THR A 183 -0.37 -0.45 7.95
CA THR A 183 -0.59 0.77 8.76
C THR A 183 0.68 1.58 9.04
N LYS A 184 1.87 1.02 8.76
CA LYS A 184 3.17 1.72 8.84
C LYS A 184 3.61 2.27 7.48
N ASN A 185 2.75 2.25 6.46
CA ASN A 185 3.03 2.68 5.08
C ASN A 185 4.12 1.87 4.38
N LYS A 186 4.34 0.63 4.80
CA LYS A 186 5.28 -0.29 4.13
C LYS A 186 4.55 -1.21 3.19
N VAL A 187 5.18 -1.54 2.08
CA VAL A 187 4.64 -2.43 1.05
C VAL A 187 4.68 -3.86 1.55
N ILE A 188 3.50 -4.47 1.65
CA ILE A 188 3.33 -5.90 1.98
C ILE A 188 2.94 -6.73 0.75
N GLY A 189 2.68 -6.09 -0.38
CA GLY A 189 2.36 -6.78 -1.64
C GLY A 189 1.99 -5.84 -2.78
N ILE A 190 1.57 -6.46 -3.87
CA ILE A 190 1.11 -5.79 -5.09
C ILE A 190 -0.28 -6.31 -5.49
N MET A 191 -1.25 -5.41 -5.67
CA MET A 191 -2.61 -5.77 -6.11
C MET A 191 -2.56 -6.44 -7.47
N THR A 192 -3.21 -7.60 -7.58
CA THR A 192 -3.23 -8.37 -8.83
C THR A 192 -4.52 -9.16 -9.00
N LEU A 193 -4.78 -9.58 -10.22
CA LEU A 193 -5.78 -10.59 -10.55
C LEU A 193 -5.21 -11.97 -10.30
N ALA A 194 -6.03 -12.88 -9.79
CA ALA A 194 -5.70 -14.30 -9.75
C ALA A 194 -6.53 -15.07 -10.77
N PHE A 195 -5.93 -16.09 -11.36
CA PHE A 195 -6.55 -16.92 -12.38
C PHE A 195 -6.60 -18.37 -11.92
N ILE A 196 -7.72 -19.05 -12.21
CA ILE A 196 -7.87 -20.48 -12.07
C ILE A 196 -8.29 -21.03 -13.44
N ASN A 197 -7.50 -21.96 -13.99
CA ASN A 197 -7.73 -22.51 -15.34
C ASN A 197 -7.95 -21.40 -16.40
N GLU A 198 -7.03 -20.42 -16.41
CA GLU A 198 -7.03 -19.27 -17.34
C GLU A 198 -8.21 -18.31 -17.20
N LYS A 199 -9.08 -18.50 -16.22
CA LYS A 199 -10.19 -17.61 -15.93
C LYS A 199 -9.91 -16.77 -14.69
N PRO A 200 -10.20 -15.44 -14.73
CA PRO A 200 -10.05 -14.61 -13.55
C PRO A 200 -11.02 -15.07 -12.44
N VAL A 201 -10.53 -15.10 -11.22
CA VAL A 201 -11.35 -15.40 -10.05
C VAL A 201 -12.24 -14.21 -9.77
N GLN A 202 -13.55 -14.40 -9.90
CA GLN A 202 -14.51 -13.32 -9.66
C GLN A 202 -14.94 -13.25 -8.19
N GLY A 203 -15.19 -12.04 -7.70
CA GLY A 203 -15.71 -11.82 -6.35
C GLY A 203 -14.70 -12.02 -5.22
N ILE A 204 -13.44 -12.33 -5.54
CA ILE A 204 -12.34 -12.46 -4.59
C ILE A 204 -11.15 -11.65 -5.09
N SER A 205 -10.65 -10.76 -4.26
CA SER A 205 -9.49 -9.94 -4.59
C SER A 205 -8.23 -10.50 -3.94
N PHE A 206 -7.12 -10.36 -4.65
CA PHE A 206 -5.82 -10.89 -4.27
C PHE A 206 -4.71 -9.86 -4.41
N PHE A 207 -3.64 -10.11 -3.69
CA PHE A 207 -2.35 -9.49 -3.96
C PHE A 207 -1.23 -10.54 -3.89
N LEU A 208 -0.15 -10.28 -4.64
CA LEU A 208 1.09 -11.02 -4.49
C LEU A 208 1.84 -10.49 -3.28
N PRO A 209 2.31 -11.35 -2.35
CA PRO A 209 3.04 -10.91 -1.17
C PRO A 209 4.38 -10.26 -1.54
N SER A 210 4.82 -9.34 -0.72
CA SER A 210 6.06 -8.58 -0.91
C SER A 210 7.33 -9.42 -0.95
N SER A 211 7.32 -10.63 -0.38
CA SER A 211 8.41 -11.58 -0.51
C SER A 211 8.71 -11.91 -1.97
N GLN A 212 7.67 -12.01 -2.83
CA GLN A 212 7.84 -12.24 -4.27
C GLN A 212 8.38 -11.01 -4.99
N ILE A 213 8.03 -9.79 -4.55
CA ILE A 213 8.63 -8.55 -5.06
C ILE A 213 10.12 -8.53 -4.73
N LYS A 214 10.48 -8.88 -3.50
CA LYS A 214 11.87 -8.91 -3.04
C LYS A 214 12.70 -9.96 -3.79
N GLU A 215 12.14 -11.14 -4.00
CA GLU A 215 12.77 -12.18 -4.82
C GLU A 215 12.99 -11.70 -6.27
N PHE A 216 11.98 -11.06 -6.86
CA PHE A 216 12.08 -10.47 -8.20
C PHE A 216 13.17 -9.40 -8.28
N LEU A 217 13.29 -8.52 -7.30
CA LEU A 217 14.31 -7.46 -7.29
C LEU A 217 15.72 -8.05 -7.17
N ASN A 218 15.89 -9.11 -6.37
CA ASN A 218 17.18 -9.75 -6.09
C ASN A 218 17.60 -10.81 -7.13
N SER A 219 16.68 -11.30 -7.97
CA SER A 219 17.05 -12.23 -9.06
C SER A 219 17.81 -11.49 -10.17
N ASN A 220 18.76 -12.19 -10.79
CA ASN A 220 19.57 -11.65 -11.92
C ASN A 220 18.75 -11.59 -13.21
#